data_8c3be902b96af1f242d0982c06f04649
#
_entry.id   8c3be902b96af1f242d0982c06f04649
#
_cell.length_a   1.000
_cell.length_b   1.000
_cell.length_c   1.000
_cell.angle_alpha   90.00
_cell.angle_beta   90.00
_cell.angle_gamma   90.00
#
_symmetry.space_group_name_H-M   'P 1'
#
loop_
_entity.id
_entity.type
_entity.pdbx_description
1 polymer ?
#
loop_
_entity_poly.entity_id
_entity_poly.type
_entity_poly.pdbx_seq_one_letter_code
_entity_poly.pdbx_strand_id
1 'polypeptide(L)'
;MDSFDHTTPFLLLARIHVKADCVERYLELAQATDAAVQASEPGMLHHTFDQDPDDPLTFVWSEVYANDAAFMAHVANPPVQDYLENHAAIGDGFSIEVYGSVGADCRTLMESFGLPLKIFESKLGYSRV
;
A
#
# COMPACT_ATOMS: atom_id res chain seq x y z
N MET A 1 23.32 9.16 -15.46
CA MET A 1 21.90 8.80 -15.70
C MET A 1 21.34 8.04 -14.52
N ASP A 2 20.39 8.61 -13.90
CA ASP A 2 19.77 7.96 -12.76
C ASP A 2 18.93 6.81 -13.25
N SER A 3 19.05 5.69 -12.58
CA SER A 3 18.25 4.53 -12.85
C SER A 3 17.37 4.21 -11.65
N PHE A 4 16.28 3.56 -11.94
CA PHE A 4 15.37 3.08 -10.91
C PHE A 4 15.74 1.66 -10.54
N ASP A 5 15.87 1.39 -9.24
CA ASP A 5 16.18 0.06 -8.73
C ASP A 5 15.53 -0.15 -7.37
N HIS A 6 15.91 -1.22 -6.68
CA HIS A 6 15.34 -1.56 -5.37
C HIS A 6 15.68 -0.54 -4.26
N THR A 7 16.55 0.43 -4.54
CA THR A 7 16.91 1.48 -3.57
C THR A 7 16.19 2.80 -3.84
N THR A 8 15.41 2.90 -4.92
CA THR A 8 14.71 4.14 -5.26
C THR A 8 13.24 4.08 -4.82
N PRO A 9 12.62 5.24 -4.57
CA PRO A 9 11.21 5.28 -4.18
C PRO A 9 10.30 4.69 -5.24
N PHE A 10 9.18 4.14 -4.80
CA PHE A 10 8.12 3.69 -5.68
C PHE A 10 6.74 4.02 -5.11
N LEU A 11 5.77 4.11 -6.00
CA LEU A 11 4.38 4.38 -5.68
C LEU A 11 3.59 3.06 -5.71
N LEU A 12 2.74 2.86 -4.73
CA LEU A 12 1.82 1.73 -4.70
C LEU A 12 0.41 2.26 -4.53
N LEU A 13 -0.50 1.78 -5.38
CA LEU A 13 -1.92 2.04 -5.24
C LEU A 13 -2.61 0.73 -4.87
N ALA A 14 -3.28 0.71 -3.74
CA ALA A 14 -4.11 -0.41 -3.34
C ALA A 14 -5.56 -0.02 -3.52
N ARG A 15 -6.27 -0.71 -4.41
CA ARG A 15 -7.68 -0.46 -4.68
C ARG A 15 -8.49 -1.43 -3.87
N ILE A 16 -9.34 -0.90 -3.00
CA ILE A 16 -10.13 -1.74 -2.11
C ILE A 16 -11.61 -1.40 -2.24
N HIS A 17 -12.44 -2.40 -1.97
CA HIS A 17 -13.88 -2.22 -1.85
C HIS A 17 -14.29 -2.68 -0.46
N VAL A 18 -15.06 -1.86 0.24
CA VAL A 18 -15.51 -2.11 1.59
C VAL A 18 -16.97 -2.57 1.54
N LYS A 19 -17.33 -3.53 2.36
CA LYS A 19 -18.72 -3.99 2.43
C LYS A 19 -19.62 -2.85 2.88
N ALA A 20 -20.85 -2.82 2.38
CA ALA A 20 -21.87 -1.91 2.86
C ALA A 20 -22.01 -2.08 4.38
N ASP A 21 -22.24 -1.02 5.10
CA ASP A 21 -22.33 -0.97 6.57
C ASP A 21 -20.98 -1.08 7.30
N CYS A 22 -19.86 -1.24 6.57
CA CYS A 22 -18.55 -1.38 7.20
C CYS A 22 -17.63 -0.16 7.04
N VAL A 23 -18.07 0.90 6.38
CA VAL A 23 -17.21 2.07 6.08
C VAL A 23 -16.71 2.74 7.37
N GLU A 24 -17.57 2.97 8.35
CA GLU A 24 -17.14 3.58 9.61
C GLU A 24 -16.11 2.70 10.33
N ARG A 25 -16.39 1.41 10.42
CA ARG A 25 -15.49 0.45 11.04
C ARG A 25 -14.14 0.41 10.32
N TYR A 26 -14.18 0.42 8.98
CA TYR A 26 -12.98 0.48 8.16
C TYR A 26 -12.14 1.73 8.47
N LEU A 27 -12.77 2.90 8.49
CA LEU A 27 -12.05 4.15 8.74
C LEU A 27 -11.45 4.20 10.14
N GLU A 28 -12.13 3.66 11.14
CA GLU A 28 -11.59 3.58 12.50
C GLU A 28 -10.36 2.69 12.56
N LEU A 29 -10.42 1.51 11.96
CA LEU A 29 -9.30 0.57 11.92
C LEU A 29 -8.12 1.15 11.14
N ALA A 30 -8.41 1.76 9.98
CA ALA A 30 -7.40 2.37 9.14
C ALA A 30 -6.70 3.52 9.86
N GLN A 31 -7.43 4.37 10.55
CA GLN A 31 -6.86 5.50 11.28
C GLN A 31 -5.92 5.03 12.38
N ALA A 32 -6.31 4.02 13.14
CA ALA A 32 -5.47 3.50 14.21
C ALA A 32 -4.18 2.89 13.68
N THR A 33 -4.28 2.12 12.59
CA THR A 33 -3.12 1.50 11.95
C THR A 33 -2.20 2.57 11.36
N ASP A 34 -2.77 3.55 10.67
CA ASP A 34 -2.01 4.61 10.03
C ASP A 34 -1.22 5.44 11.04
N ALA A 35 -1.82 5.72 12.20
CA ALA A 35 -1.11 6.40 13.27
C ALA A 35 0.10 5.61 13.76
N ALA A 36 -0.04 4.29 13.89
CA ALA A 36 1.05 3.42 14.30
C ALA A 36 2.14 3.35 13.21
N VAL A 37 1.77 3.30 11.95
CA VAL A 37 2.70 3.31 10.81
C VAL A 37 3.48 4.62 10.78
N GLN A 38 2.78 5.75 10.89
CA GLN A 38 3.42 7.06 10.89
C GLN A 38 4.46 7.18 12.02
N ALA A 39 4.17 6.62 13.18
CA ALA A 39 5.06 6.68 14.33
C ALA A 39 6.27 5.75 14.22
N SER A 40 6.18 4.67 13.43
CA SER A 40 7.18 3.59 13.45
C SER A 40 7.91 3.33 12.13
N GLU A 41 7.42 3.88 11.02
CA GLU A 41 7.96 3.58 9.68
C GLU A 41 8.43 4.84 8.97
N PRO A 42 9.67 5.25 9.18
CA PRO A 42 10.18 6.46 8.50
C PRO A 42 10.32 6.30 6.98
N GLY A 43 10.35 5.07 6.48
CA GLY A 43 10.43 4.79 5.05
C GLY A 43 9.10 4.86 4.31
N MET A 44 7.97 4.98 5.02
CA MET A 44 6.68 5.27 4.43
C MET A 44 6.56 6.78 4.27
N LEU A 45 6.78 7.26 3.06
CA LEU A 45 6.90 8.70 2.80
C LEU A 45 5.55 9.40 2.58
N HIS A 46 4.55 8.64 2.20
CA HIS A 46 3.21 9.15 1.92
C HIS A 46 2.22 8.01 2.06
N HIS A 47 1.13 8.24 2.76
CA HIS A 47 0.07 7.24 2.89
C HIS A 47 -1.26 7.97 3.08
N THR A 48 -2.15 7.84 2.11
CA THR A 48 -3.50 8.41 2.19
C THR A 48 -4.54 7.36 1.82
N PHE A 49 -5.74 7.56 2.33
CA PHE A 49 -6.91 6.71 2.09
C PHE A 49 -7.91 7.57 1.32
N ASP A 50 -8.02 7.35 0.02
CA ASP A 50 -8.76 8.23 -0.86
C ASP A 50 -10.07 7.57 -1.27
N GLN A 51 -11.19 8.24 -1.02
CA GLN A 51 -12.51 7.69 -1.35
C GLN A 51 -12.89 8.05 -2.78
N ASP A 52 -13.41 7.08 -3.52
CA ASP A 52 -13.93 7.29 -4.86
C ASP A 52 -15.14 8.23 -4.78
N PRO A 53 -15.17 9.32 -5.57
CA PRO A 53 -16.30 10.25 -5.53
C PRO A 53 -17.60 9.66 -6.08
N ASP A 54 -17.52 8.59 -6.86
CA ASP A 54 -18.67 7.96 -7.48
C ASP A 54 -19.14 6.69 -6.77
N ASP A 55 -18.35 6.17 -5.84
CA ASP A 55 -18.68 4.95 -5.11
C ASP A 55 -18.14 5.05 -3.68
N PRO A 56 -19.00 5.34 -2.68
CA PRO A 56 -18.54 5.52 -1.30
C PRO A 56 -17.97 4.26 -0.64
N LEU A 57 -18.11 3.10 -1.27
CA LEU A 57 -17.53 1.85 -0.76
C LEU A 57 -16.16 1.55 -1.35
N THR A 58 -15.72 2.32 -2.34
CA THR A 58 -14.42 2.13 -3.01
C THR A 58 -13.42 3.14 -2.51
N PHE A 59 -12.25 2.65 -2.10
CA PHE A 59 -11.14 3.46 -1.64
C PHE A 59 -9.87 3.07 -2.38
N VAL A 60 -8.96 4.03 -2.49
CA VAL A 60 -7.61 3.79 -3.00
C VAL A 60 -6.63 4.24 -1.93
N TRP A 61 -5.73 3.35 -1.55
CA TRP A 61 -4.61 3.72 -0.69
C TRP A 61 -3.47 4.19 -1.60
N SER A 62 -3.05 5.45 -1.45
CA SER A 62 -1.89 5.98 -2.16
C SER A 62 -0.69 5.92 -1.23
N GLU A 63 0.33 5.16 -1.63
CA GLU A 63 1.49 4.90 -0.77
C GLU A 63 2.77 5.15 -1.53
N VAL A 64 3.72 5.84 -0.90
CA VAL A 64 5.07 6.01 -1.45
C VAL A 64 6.06 5.43 -0.45
N TYR A 65 6.83 4.46 -0.90
CA TYR A 65 7.87 3.82 -0.12
C TYR A 65 9.23 4.35 -0.55
N ALA A 66 10.12 4.57 0.41
CA ALA A 66 11.47 5.05 0.12
C ALA A 66 12.27 4.05 -0.72
N ASN A 67 12.00 2.76 -0.56
CA ASN A 67 12.70 1.66 -1.25
C ASN A 67 11.99 0.34 -0.93
N ASP A 68 12.52 -0.75 -1.46
CA ASP A 68 12.00 -2.10 -1.18
C ASP A 68 11.99 -2.42 0.31
N ALA A 69 13.06 -2.09 1.01
CA ALA A 69 13.19 -2.39 2.45
C ALA A 69 12.07 -1.74 3.26
N ALA A 70 11.66 -0.53 2.88
CA ALA A 70 10.56 0.17 3.53
C ALA A 70 9.23 -0.57 3.37
N PHE A 71 8.98 -1.11 2.18
CA PHE A 71 7.77 -1.91 1.94
C PHE A 71 7.81 -3.21 2.75
N MET A 72 8.94 -3.90 2.76
CA MET A 72 9.08 -5.15 3.50
C MET A 72 8.90 -4.92 5.00
N ALA A 73 9.43 -3.80 5.52
CA ALA A 73 9.22 -3.41 6.91
C ALA A 73 7.75 -3.13 7.21
N HIS A 74 7.04 -2.49 6.27
CA HIS A 74 5.61 -2.21 6.42
C HIS A 74 4.81 -3.51 6.56
N VAL A 75 5.04 -4.46 5.66
CA VAL A 75 4.34 -5.74 5.68
C VAL A 75 4.62 -6.52 6.97
N ALA A 76 5.85 -6.43 7.49
CA ALA A 76 6.25 -7.13 8.71
C ALA A 76 5.80 -6.41 10.00
N ASN A 77 5.33 -5.18 9.90
CA ASN A 77 4.96 -4.38 11.07
C ASN A 77 3.69 -4.94 11.73
N PRO A 78 3.72 -5.31 13.02
CA PRO A 78 2.57 -5.93 13.68
C PRO A 78 1.24 -5.17 13.54
N PRO A 79 1.17 -3.84 13.68
CA PRO A 79 -0.10 -3.14 13.47
C PRO A 79 -0.69 -3.34 12.08
N VAL A 80 0.17 -3.43 11.05
CA VAL A 80 -0.26 -3.66 9.68
C VAL A 80 -0.81 -5.08 9.53
N GLN A 81 -0.13 -6.07 10.11
CA GLN A 81 -0.59 -7.46 10.09
C GLN A 81 -1.95 -7.59 10.78
N ASP A 82 -2.11 -6.95 11.94
CA ASP A 82 -3.38 -6.95 12.66
C ASP A 82 -4.49 -6.31 11.82
N TYR A 83 -4.19 -5.19 11.15
CA TYR A 83 -5.16 -4.55 10.27
C TYR A 83 -5.59 -5.50 9.15
N LEU A 84 -4.65 -6.15 8.48
CA LEU A 84 -4.95 -7.03 7.35
C LEU A 84 -5.84 -8.21 7.78
N GLU A 85 -5.64 -8.75 8.97
CA GLU A 85 -6.51 -9.78 9.51
C GLU A 85 -7.94 -9.26 9.71
N ASN A 86 -8.09 -8.07 10.24
CA ASN A 86 -9.40 -7.46 10.46
C ASN A 86 -10.06 -7.03 9.14
N HIS A 87 -9.25 -6.64 8.15
CA HIS A 87 -9.77 -6.21 6.85
C HIS A 87 -10.56 -7.32 6.15
N ALA A 88 -10.18 -8.57 6.33
CA ALA A 88 -10.86 -9.70 5.70
C ALA A 88 -12.36 -9.75 6.05
N ALA A 89 -12.75 -9.25 7.22
CA ALA A 89 -14.15 -9.25 7.66
C ALA A 89 -14.95 -8.08 7.08
N ILE A 90 -14.31 -6.99 6.67
CA ILE A 90 -14.97 -5.75 6.27
C ILE A 90 -14.78 -5.39 4.80
N GLY A 91 -13.82 -6.01 4.11
CA GLY A 91 -13.53 -5.76 2.70
C GLY A 91 -14.01 -6.88 1.80
N ASP A 92 -14.31 -6.55 0.55
CA ASP A 92 -14.72 -7.54 -0.46
C ASP A 92 -14.10 -7.27 -1.84
N GLY A 93 -13.00 -6.53 -1.89
CA GLY A 93 -12.22 -6.31 -3.09
C GLY A 93 -10.87 -5.72 -2.74
N PHE A 94 -9.80 -6.24 -3.35
CA PHE A 94 -8.44 -5.79 -3.06
C PHE A 94 -7.54 -6.09 -4.25
N SER A 95 -6.91 -5.06 -4.82
CA SER A 95 -5.93 -5.22 -5.89
C SER A 95 -4.81 -4.21 -5.70
N ILE A 96 -3.64 -4.49 -6.28
CA ILE A 96 -2.45 -3.68 -6.09
C ILE A 96 -1.82 -3.32 -7.42
N GLU A 97 -1.48 -2.04 -7.59
CA GLU A 97 -0.67 -1.54 -8.70
C GLU A 97 0.58 -0.88 -8.14
N VAL A 98 1.71 -1.17 -8.73
CA VAL A 98 3.01 -0.61 -8.33
C VAL A 98 3.61 0.13 -9.51
N TYR A 99 4.18 1.31 -9.24
CA TYR A 99 4.80 2.17 -10.23
C TYR A 99 6.22 2.47 -9.75
N GLY A 100 7.21 1.81 -10.35
CA GLY A 100 8.59 1.94 -9.93
C GLY A 100 9.40 0.73 -10.36
N SER A 101 10.55 0.54 -9.72
CA SER A 101 11.39 -0.63 -9.95
C SER A 101 11.61 -1.32 -8.62
N VAL A 102 11.07 -2.52 -8.47
CA VAL A 102 11.22 -3.31 -7.25
C VAL A 102 12.12 -4.51 -7.53
N GLY A 103 12.88 -4.91 -6.52
CA GLY A 103 13.75 -6.07 -6.60
C GLY A 103 12.98 -7.38 -6.50
N ALA A 104 13.71 -8.49 -6.72
CA ALA A 104 13.12 -9.81 -6.77
C ALA A 104 12.44 -10.23 -5.47
N ASP A 105 13.04 -9.95 -4.32
CA ASP A 105 12.49 -10.35 -3.02
C ASP A 105 11.21 -9.57 -2.71
N CYS A 106 11.18 -8.29 -3.02
CA CYS A 106 10.01 -7.45 -2.84
C CYS A 106 8.87 -7.91 -3.74
N ARG A 107 9.16 -8.20 -5.00
CA ARG A 107 8.19 -8.74 -5.95
C ARG A 107 7.60 -10.07 -5.45
N THR A 108 8.45 -10.97 -4.98
CA THR A 108 8.02 -12.26 -4.45
C THR A 108 7.08 -12.07 -3.26
N LEU A 109 7.40 -11.14 -2.36
CA LEU A 109 6.53 -10.82 -1.23
C LEU A 109 5.16 -10.32 -1.70
N MET A 110 5.13 -9.39 -2.66
CA MET A 110 3.88 -8.87 -3.22
C MET A 110 3.05 -9.98 -3.85
N GLU A 111 3.69 -10.86 -4.61
CA GLU A 111 3.01 -11.99 -5.25
C GLU A 111 2.44 -12.97 -4.23
N SER A 112 3.08 -13.08 -3.07
CA SER A 112 2.65 -14.01 -2.02
C SER A 112 1.28 -13.66 -1.42
N PHE A 113 0.80 -12.43 -1.61
CA PHE A 113 -0.51 -12.03 -1.09
C PHE A 113 -1.67 -12.67 -1.84
N GLY A 114 -1.44 -13.19 -3.04
CA GLY A 114 -2.50 -13.82 -3.85
C GLY A 114 -3.54 -12.84 -4.37
N LEU A 115 -3.22 -11.55 -4.43
CA LEU A 115 -4.12 -10.51 -4.92
C LEU A 115 -3.79 -10.19 -6.38
N PRO A 116 -4.75 -9.65 -7.15
CA PRO A 116 -4.43 -9.09 -8.46
C PRO A 116 -3.33 -8.04 -8.30
N LEU A 117 -2.24 -8.21 -9.03
CA LEU A 117 -1.04 -7.38 -8.90
C LEU A 117 -0.54 -6.99 -10.28
N LYS A 118 -0.21 -5.71 -10.46
CA LYS A 118 0.40 -5.23 -11.68
C LYS A 118 1.54 -4.28 -11.32
N ILE A 119 2.73 -4.56 -11.85
CA ILE A 119 3.92 -3.77 -11.59
C ILE A 119 4.32 -3.08 -12.88
N PHE A 120 4.23 -1.74 -12.87
CA PHE A 120 4.64 -0.88 -13.96
C PHE A 120 6.06 -0.42 -13.68
N GLU A 121 7.01 -0.93 -14.45
CA GLU A 121 8.42 -0.60 -14.25
C GLU A 121 8.72 0.80 -14.77
N SER A 122 9.36 1.64 -13.94
CA SER A 122 9.75 2.98 -14.34
C SER A 122 10.86 2.95 -15.36
N LYS A 123 10.67 3.60 -16.50
CA LYS A 123 11.64 3.65 -17.58
C LYS A 123 12.36 4.98 -17.68
N LEU A 124 11.73 6.07 -17.24
CA LEU A 124 12.36 7.38 -17.16
C LEU A 124 11.54 8.28 -16.22
N GLY A 125 12.14 9.39 -15.84
CA GLY A 125 11.52 10.32 -14.91
C GLY A 125 12.37 10.48 -13.66
N TYR A 126 11.79 11.10 -12.63
CA TYR A 126 12.47 11.29 -11.36
C TYR A 126 11.46 11.38 -10.23
N SER A 127 11.94 11.16 -8.99
CA SER A 127 11.16 11.35 -7.77
C SER A 127 11.98 12.21 -6.81
N ARG A 128 11.31 13.14 -6.12
CA ARG A 128 11.93 14.01 -5.11
C ARG A 128 11.41 13.76 -3.70
N VAL A 129 10.76 12.65 -3.50
CA VAL A 129 10.27 12.24 -2.18
C VAL A 129 11.24 11.30 -1.50
#